data_d56a8c8f75da52399de30ccf2cbb0294
#
_entry.id   d56a8c8f75da52399de30ccf2cbb0294
#
_cell.length_a   1.000
_cell.length_b   1.000
_cell.length_c   1.000
_cell.angle_alpha   90.00
_cell.angle_beta   90.00
_cell.angle_gamma   90.00
#
_symmetry.space_group_name_H-M   'P 1'
#
loop_
_entity.id
_entity.type
_entity.pdbx_description
1 polymer ?
#
loop_
_entity_poly.entity_id
_entity_poly.type
_entity_poly.pdbx_seq_one_letter_code
_entity_poly.pdbx_strand_id
1 'polypeptide(L)'
;MMNDKLEQLQKYLEKMEQFNHVNTLLYWDMRTNTPKEGFAGHSDALTYFSTEQFSMSTSDELKTLLDTLAEPEEFEKLDDKWKFVVNKMKTDMDRNRRIPKEFYESFVKAQSESENAWEEAKEKADFSVFAPHLQKMIDMTAEMTGYTDPEKEVYDALLDQYEKGMDSATMDRLFEDLKAELIPLVQKVLAAKQPDDSKFHASFDKNAQKEVEKLLLSYIGFDWNRGTTGESAHPFTLNFSSKDVRVTNHFYEHDPLSAMYSDRKSVV
;
A
#
# COMPACT_ATOMS: atom_id res chain seq x y z
N MET A 1 -9.57 34.38 -12.56
CA MET A 1 -8.12 34.28 -12.36
C MET A 1 -7.92 33.17 -11.34
N MET A 2 -7.04 32.24 -11.58
CA MET A 2 -6.70 31.20 -10.61
C MET A 2 -6.11 31.87 -9.36
N ASN A 3 -6.47 31.41 -8.16
CA ASN A 3 -5.95 31.93 -6.92
C ASN A 3 -4.43 31.64 -6.86
N ASP A 4 -3.61 32.67 -6.67
CA ASP A 4 -2.14 32.55 -6.61
C ASP A 4 -1.66 31.51 -5.58
N LYS A 5 -2.38 31.40 -4.46
CA LYS A 5 -2.09 30.42 -3.41
C LYS A 5 -2.43 28.98 -3.84
N LEU A 6 -3.48 28.81 -4.62
CA LEU A 6 -3.82 27.50 -5.20
C LEU A 6 -2.76 27.06 -6.21
N GLU A 7 -2.27 27.97 -7.03
CA GLU A 7 -1.17 27.66 -7.98
C GLU A 7 0.12 27.28 -7.23
N GLN A 8 0.45 27.96 -6.14
CA GLN A 8 1.58 27.60 -5.29
C GLN A 8 1.40 26.21 -4.68
N LEU A 9 0.20 25.87 -4.17
CA LEU A 9 -0.10 24.54 -3.66
C LEU A 9 0.05 23.47 -4.74
N GLN A 10 -0.47 23.72 -5.95
CA GLN A 10 -0.35 22.78 -7.07
C GLN A 10 1.12 22.48 -7.39
N LYS A 11 1.97 23.50 -7.51
CA LYS A 11 3.41 23.33 -7.74
C LYS A 11 4.10 22.58 -6.61
N TYR A 12 3.66 22.81 -5.37
CA TYR A 12 4.18 22.08 -4.21
C TYR A 12 3.83 20.59 -4.29
N LEU A 13 2.58 20.27 -4.63
CA LEU A 13 2.12 18.90 -4.81
C LEU A 13 2.81 18.19 -5.97
N GLU A 14 3.01 18.89 -7.10
CA GLU A 14 3.80 18.36 -8.22
C GLU A 14 5.21 17.97 -7.79
N LYS A 15 5.85 18.76 -6.94
CA LYS A 15 7.17 18.43 -6.39
C LYS A 15 7.11 17.22 -5.46
N MET A 16 6.11 17.11 -4.59
CA MET A 16 5.92 15.94 -3.73
C MET A 16 5.68 14.68 -4.57
N GLU A 17 4.96 14.79 -5.69
CA GLU A 17 4.70 13.65 -6.59
C GLU A 17 5.99 13.14 -7.24
N GLN A 18 7.01 13.99 -7.49
CA GLN A 18 8.32 13.50 -7.97
C GLN A 18 9.00 12.60 -6.93
N PHE A 19 8.91 12.94 -5.64
CA PHE A 19 9.44 12.07 -4.57
C PHE A 19 8.65 10.76 -4.48
N ASN A 20 7.33 10.83 -4.56
CA ASN A 20 6.47 9.65 -4.61
C ASN A 20 6.84 8.72 -5.77
N HIS A 21 7.06 9.29 -6.95
CA HIS A 21 7.47 8.53 -8.13
C HIS A 21 8.81 7.81 -7.92
N VAL A 22 9.81 8.50 -7.34
CA VAL A 22 11.12 7.89 -7.02
C VAL A 22 10.97 6.78 -5.99
N ASN A 23 10.22 7.02 -4.90
CA ASN A 23 9.97 6.02 -3.87
C ASN A 23 9.28 4.77 -4.43
N THR A 24 8.27 4.98 -5.27
CA THR A 24 7.53 3.88 -5.93
C THR A 24 8.45 3.09 -6.87
N LEU A 25 9.36 3.77 -7.60
CA LEU A 25 10.33 3.12 -8.49
C LEU A 25 11.35 2.30 -7.69
N LEU A 26 11.89 2.85 -6.61
CA LEU A 26 12.80 2.13 -5.71
C LEU A 26 12.10 0.91 -5.11
N TYR A 27 10.87 1.06 -4.64
CA TYR A 27 10.08 -0.05 -4.09
C TYR A 27 9.86 -1.15 -5.14
N TRP A 28 9.45 -0.77 -6.37
CA TRP A 28 9.30 -1.73 -7.48
C TRP A 28 10.59 -2.52 -7.71
N ASP A 29 11.72 -1.82 -7.83
CA ASP A 29 12.99 -2.45 -8.11
C ASP A 29 13.44 -3.38 -6.99
N MET A 30 13.26 -2.97 -5.73
CA MET A 30 13.55 -3.79 -4.55
C MET A 30 12.76 -5.09 -4.51
N ARG A 31 11.52 -5.10 -5.02
CA ARG A 31 10.65 -6.29 -5.00
C ARG A 31 10.78 -7.19 -6.23
N THR A 32 11.40 -6.70 -7.32
CA THR A 32 11.41 -7.43 -8.61
C THR A 32 12.80 -7.69 -9.19
N ASN A 33 13.75 -6.78 -9.00
CA ASN A 33 15.03 -6.83 -9.74
C ASN A 33 16.28 -6.72 -8.86
N THR A 34 16.21 -6.10 -7.69
CA THR A 34 17.39 -5.82 -6.87
C THR A 34 18.07 -7.11 -6.40
N PRO A 35 19.36 -7.31 -6.69
CA PRO A 35 20.11 -8.44 -6.15
C PRO A 35 20.16 -8.39 -4.61
N LYS A 36 20.23 -9.56 -3.94
CA LYS A 36 20.24 -9.65 -2.47
C LYS A 36 21.31 -8.75 -1.81
N GLU A 37 22.50 -8.67 -2.37
CA GLU A 37 23.58 -7.81 -1.84
C GLU A 37 23.37 -6.30 -2.11
N GLY A 38 22.55 -5.94 -3.09
CA GLY A 38 22.20 -4.56 -3.42
C GLY A 38 21.10 -3.97 -2.53
N PHE A 39 20.37 -4.81 -1.78
CA PHE A 39 19.20 -4.42 -1.03
C PHE A 39 19.45 -3.27 -0.04
N ALA A 40 20.56 -3.32 0.72
CA ALA A 40 20.87 -2.30 1.73
C ALA A 40 20.96 -0.89 1.13
N GLY A 41 21.62 -0.74 -0.02
CA GLY A 41 21.75 0.56 -0.71
C GLY A 41 20.40 1.10 -1.19
N HIS A 42 19.52 0.23 -1.70
CA HIS A 42 18.17 0.63 -2.10
C HIS A 42 17.31 1.00 -0.88
N SER A 43 17.40 0.25 0.22
CA SER A 43 16.72 0.55 1.47
C SER A 43 17.13 1.89 2.05
N ASP A 44 18.43 2.21 2.05
CA ASP A 44 18.92 3.51 2.52
C ASP A 44 18.43 4.65 1.60
N ALA A 45 18.41 4.46 0.29
CA ALA A 45 17.87 5.42 -0.66
C ALA A 45 16.36 5.64 -0.46
N LEU A 46 15.58 4.56 -0.33
CA LEU A 46 14.14 4.64 -0.06
C LEU A 46 13.86 5.38 1.25
N THR A 47 14.62 5.07 2.30
CA THR A 47 14.52 5.76 3.60
C THR A 47 14.78 7.26 3.45
N TYR A 48 15.83 7.64 2.74
CA TYR A 48 16.16 9.04 2.50
C TYR A 48 15.04 9.79 1.76
N PHE A 49 14.62 9.28 0.60
CA PHE A 49 13.60 9.96 -0.19
C PHE A 49 12.22 9.99 0.50
N SER A 50 11.86 8.93 1.24
CA SER A 50 10.63 8.90 2.04
C SER A 50 10.68 9.92 3.19
N THR A 51 11.81 10.06 3.86
CA THR A 51 11.99 11.04 4.94
C THR A 51 11.96 12.48 4.42
N GLU A 52 12.53 12.75 3.25
CA GLU A 52 12.44 14.06 2.60
C GLU A 52 10.99 14.37 2.17
N GLN A 53 10.28 13.40 1.59
CA GLN A 53 8.86 13.57 1.26
C GLN A 53 8.00 13.81 2.51
N PHE A 54 8.26 13.10 3.61
CA PHE A 54 7.61 13.34 4.90
C PHE A 54 7.90 14.75 5.41
N SER A 55 9.16 15.19 5.36
CA SER A 55 9.56 16.55 5.75
C SER A 55 8.83 17.62 4.95
N MET A 56 8.62 17.39 3.65
CA MET A 56 7.81 18.28 2.81
C MET A 56 6.34 18.26 3.26
N SER A 57 5.76 17.08 3.50
CA SER A 57 4.35 16.95 3.90
C SER A 57 4.03 17.56 5.26
N THR A 58 5.04 17.80 6.09
CA THR A 58 4.92 18.39 7.43
C THR A 58 5.55 19.77 7.57
N SER A 59 5.98 20.38 6.46
CA SER A 59 6.69 21.66 6.42
C SER A 59 5.82 22.85 6.84
N ASP A 60 6.47 23.91 7.34
CA ASP A 60 5.78 25.17 7.63
C ASP A 60 5.33 25.89 6.34
N GLU A 61 6.03 25.69 5.23
CA GLU A 61 5.64 26.22 3.92
C GLU A 61 4.28 25.65 3.49
N LEU A 62 4.14 24.33 3.48
CA LEU A 62 2.87 23.69 3.13
C LEU A 62 1.76 24.04 4.12
N LYS A 63 2.08 24.08 5.43
CA LYS A 63 1.12 24.50 6.47
C LYS A 63 0.58 25.89 6.19
N THR A 64 1.43 26.85 5.88
CA THR A 64 1.04 28.23 5.60
C THR A 64 0.13 28.31 4.36
N LEU A 65 0.44 27.56 3.30
CA LEU A 65 -0.41 27.48 2.11
C LEU A 65 -1.80 26.92 2.44
N LEU A 66 -1.86 25.82 3.17
CA LEU A 66 -3.12 25.16 3.56
C LEU A 66 -3.95 26.04 4.51
N ASP A 67 -3.31 26.67 5.50
CA ASP A 67 -4.00 27.59 6.42
C ASP A 67 -4.59 28.79 5.66
N THR A 68 -3.82 29.38 4.74
CA THR A 68 -4.33 30.50 3.91
C THR A 68 -5.51 30.08 3.04
N LEU A 69 -5.44 28.91 2.38
CA LEU A 69 -6.53 28.40 1.53
C LEU A 69 -7.74 27.93 2.35
N ALA A 70 -7.58 27.64 3.63
CA ALA A 70 -8.67 27.29 4.55
C ALA A 70 -9.37 28.52 5.18
N GLU A 71 -8.83 29.74 5.02
CA GLU A 71 -9.52 30.96 5.41
C GLU A 71 -10.85 31.09 4.68
N PRO A 72 -11.96 31.49 5.34
CA PRO A 72 -13.31 31.45 4.73
C PRO A 72 -13.39 32.17 3.38
N GLU A 73 -12.74 33.34 3.25
CA GLU A 73 -12.76 34.13 2.00
C GLU A 73 -12.04 33.44 0.83
N GLU A 74 -10.97 32.71 1.08
CA GLU A 74 -10.21 31.96 0.06
C GLU A 74 -10.84 30.60 -0.19
N PHE A 75 -11.34 29.94 0.84
CA PHE A 75 -11.96 28.62 0.76
C PHE A 75 -13.22 28.63 -0.12
N GLU A 76 -14.07 29.65 0.04
CA GLU A 76 -15.30 29.78 -0.78
C GLU A 76 -15.04 30.01 -2.27
N LYS A 77 -13.82 30.44 -2.65
CA LYS A 77 -13.42 30.60 -4.07
C LYS A 77 -12.98 29.28 -4.70
N LEU A 78 -12.73 28.25 -3.89
CA LEU A 78 -12.34 26.93 -4.36
C LEU A 78 -13.53 26.13 -4.90
N ASP A 79 -13.29 25.32 -5.92
CA ASP A 79 -14.25 24.29 -6.31
C ASP A 79 -14.32 23.16 -5.28
N ASP A 80 -15.32 22.29 -5.40
CA ASP A 80 -15.56 21.20 -4.44
C ASP A 80 -14.38 20.25 -4.34
N LYS A 81 -13.67 19.99 -5.43
CA LYS A 81 -12.46 19.16 -5.45
C LYS A 81 -11.36 19.76 -4.58
N TRP A 82 -11.08 21.05 -4.75
CA TRP A 82 -10.02 21.70 -3.99
C TRP A 82 -10.41 21.97 -2.55
N LYS A 83 -11.69 22.22 -2.26
CA LYS A 83 -12.21 22.24 -0.88
C LYS A 83 -11.94 20.93 -0.16
N PHE A 84 -12.23 19.80 -0.83
CA PHE A 84 -11.93 18.47 -0.29
C PHE A 84 -10.41 18.26 -0.09
N VAL A 85 -9.58 18.57 -1.10
CA VAL A 85 -8.13 18.40 -1.03
C VAL A 85 -7.51 19.22 0.11
N VAL A 86 -7.86 20.49 0.23
CA VAL A 86 -7.35 21.38 1.29
C VAL A 86 -7.73 20.84 2.68
N ASN A 87 -9.00 20.49 2.89
CA ASN A 87 -9.45 19.93 4.17
C ASN A 87 -8.75 18.61 4.51
N LYS A 88 -8.64 17.69 3.54
CA LYS A 88 -7.98 16.39 3.74
C LYS A 88 -6.50 16.58 4.09
N MET A 89 -5.79 17.39 3.30
CA MET A 89 -4.37 17.64 3.53
C MET A 89 -4.10 18.32 4.86
N LYS A 90 -4.96 19.28 5.27
CA LYS A 90 -4.85 19.93 6.55
C LYS A 90 -5.02 18.94 7.71
N THR A 91 -6.03 18.08 7.63
CA THR A 91 -6.24 17.02 8.62
C THR A 91 -5.05 16.06 8.70
N ASP A 92 -4.54 15.60 7.55
CA ASP A 92 -3.41 14.69 7.50
C ASP A 92 -2.12 15.37 8.02
N MET A 93 -1.90 16.62 7.67
CA MET A 93 -0.76 17.41 8.15
C MET A 93 -0.78 17.58 9.67
N ASP A 94 -1.91 18.00 10.25
CA ASP A 94 -2.04 18.19 11.69
C ASP A 94 -1.74 16.91 12.48
N ARG A 95 -2.05 15.78 11.88
CA ARG A 95 -1.79 14.44 12.41
C ARG A 95 -0.30 14.07 12.26
N ASN A 96 0.24 14.20 11.04
CA ASN A 96 1.61 13.78 10.71
C ASN A 96 2.67 14.66 11.35
N ARG A 97 2.42 15.96 11.58
CA ARG A 97 3.35 16.87 12.26
C ARG A 97 3.64 16.50 13.73
N ARG A 98 2.84 15.61 14.32
CA ARG A 98 3.09 15.10 15.68
C ARG A 98 4.13 13.99 15.69
N ILE A 99 4.43 13.37 14.52
CA ILE A 99 5.41 12.30 14.39
C ILE A 99 6.81 12.91 14.32
N PRO A 100 7.75 12.56 15.24
CA PRO A 100 9.13 13.02 15.14
C PRO A 100 9.78 12.52 13.84
N LYS A 101 10.56 13.36 13.16
CA LYS A 101 11.22 13.03 11.90
C LYS A 101 12.14 11.80 12.05
N GLU A 102 12.90 11.76 13.13
CA GLU A 102 13.85 10.66 13.42
C GLU A 102 13.12 9.34 13.68
N PHE A 103 11.92 9.41 14.27
CA PHE A 103 11.07 8.24 14.42
C PHE A 103 10.56 7.75 13.06
N TYR A 104 10.07 8.66 12.22
CA TYR A 104 9.60 8.32 10.87
C TYR A 104 10.70 7.66 10.02
N GLU A 105 11.90 8.22 10.02
CA GLU A 105 13.07 7.65 9.34
C GLU A 105 13.36 6.21 9.82
N SER A 106 13.37 6.02 11.15
CA SER A 106 13.59 4.70 11.76
C SER A 106 12.48 3.71 11.41
N PHE A 107 11.24 4.19 11.30
CA PHE A 107 10.07 3.39 10.93
C PHE A 107 10.17 2.91 9.47
N VAL A 108 10.46 3.80 8.52
CA VAL A 108 10.61 3.44 7.09
C VAL A 108 11.74 2.43 6.91
N LYS A 109 12.87 2.63 7.59
CA LYS A 109 13.99 1.67 7.55
C LYS A 109 13.59 0.31 8.12
N ALA A 110 12.94 0.29 9.28
CA ALA A 110 12.47 -0.94 9.91
C ALA A 110 11.45 -1.68 9.03
N GLN A 111 10.55 -0.96 8.36
CA GLN A 111 9.60 -1.54 7.42
C GLN A 111 10.30 -2.24 6.26
N SER A 112 11.25 -1.56 5.61
CA SER A 112 12.02 -2.11 4.49
C SER A 112 12.81 -3.36 4.89
N GLU A 113 13.48 -3.32 6.06
CA GLU A 113 14.20 -4.47 6.61
C GLU A 113 13.26 -5.64 6.95
N SER A 114 12.07 -5.34 7.49
CA SER A 114 11.05 -6.35 7.85
C SER A 114 10.48 -7.06 6.62
N GLU A 115 10.23 -6.32 5.53
CA GLU A 115 9.75 -6.91 4.28
C GLU A 115 10.79 -7.86 3.68
N ASN A 116 12.08 -7.49 3.72
CA ASN A 116 13.15 -8.37 3.27
C ASN A 116 13.30 -9.63 4.14
N ALA A 117 13.23 -9.48 5.47
CA ALA A 117 13.26 -10.62 6.39
C ALA A 117 12.04 -11.54 6.21
N TRP A 118 10.87 -10.98 5.88
CA TRP A 118 9.69 -11.76 5.56
C TRP A 118 9.86 -12.58 4.28
N GLU A 119 10.42 -12.02 3.22
CA GLU A 119 10.72 -12.77 1.99
C GLU A 119 11.68 -13.92 2.24
N GLU A 120 12.74 -13.68 3.01
CA GLU A 120 13.69 -14.72 3.41
C GLU A 120 13.04 -15.83 4.25
N ALA A 121 12.22 -15.44 5.24
CA ALA A 121 11.48 -16.37 6.08
C ALA A 121 10.51 -17.24 5.25
N LYS A 122 9.84 -16.65 4.27
CA LYS A 122 8.94 -17.33 3.34
C LYS A 122 9.70 -18.33 2.46
N GLU A 123 10.84 -17.92 1.89
CA GLU A 123 11.70 -18.79 1.08
C GLU A 123 12.19 -20.01 1.87
N LYS A 124 12.57 -19.80 3.14
CA LYS A 124 13.07 -20.83 4.04
C LYS A 124 11.99 -21.63 4.77
N ALA A 125 10.72 -21.21 4.68
CA ALA A 125 9.62 -21.71 5.51
C ALA A 125 9.95 -21.65 7.01
N ASP A 126 10.66 -20.60 7.47
CA ASP A 126 11.14 -20.41 8.83
C ASP A 126 10.66 -19.06 9.40
N PHE A 127 9.59 -19.07 10.17
CA PHE A 127 9.01 -17.88 10.82
C PHE A 127 9.97 -17.21 11.81
N SER A 128 10.91 -17.96 12.40
CA SER A 128 11.83 -17.40 13.39
C SER A 128 12.73 -16.27 12.84
N VAL A 129 12.97 -16.28 11.53
CA VAL A 129 13.70 -15.19 10.82
C VAL A 129 12.88 -13.90 10.83
N PHE A 130 11.57 -13.97 10.66
CA PHE A 130 10.70 -12.80 10.57
C PHE A 130 10.18 -12.32 11.94
N ALA A 131 9.99 -13.21 12.91
CA ALA A 131 9.34 -12.90 14.18
C ALA A 131 9.89 -11.64 14.91
N PRO A 132 11.22 -11.41 15.04
CA PRO A 132 11.74 -10.21 15.69
C PRO A 132 11.44 -8.93 14.90
N HIS A 133 11.42 -9.00 13.58
CA HIS A 133 11.06 -7.88 12.71
C HIS A 133 9.57 -7.54 12.82
N LEU A 134 8.72 -8.55 12.84
CA LEU A 134 7.28 -8.37 13.06
C LEU A 134 7.01 -7.72 14.42
N GLN A 135 7.65 -8.19 15.51
CA GLN A 135 7.49 -7.57 16.82
C GLN A 135 7.91 -6.10 16.80
N LYS A 136 9.06 -5.78 16.20
CA LYS A 136 9.52 -4.40 16.04
C LYS A 136 8.51 -3.54 15.30
N MET A 137 7.91 -4.05 14.20
CA MET A 137 6.89 -3.33 13.45
C MET A 137 5.62 -3.10 14.25
N ILE A 138 5.17 -4.09 15.05
CA ILE A 138 4.02 -3.95 15.96
C ILE A 138 4.28 -2.84 16.97
N ASP A 139 5.44 -2.88 17.63
CA ASP A 139 5.81 -1.91 18.67
C ASP A 139 5.92 -0.48 18.09
N MET A 140 6.59 -0.32 16.95
CA MET A 140 6.72 0.97 16.29
C MET A 140 5.38 1.49 15.72
N THR A 141 4.51 0.59 15.26
CA THR A 141 3.17 0.99 14.80
C THR A 141 2.30 1.47 15.96
N ALA A 142 2.37 0.80 17.11
CA ALA A 142 1.70 1.24 18.33
C ALA A 142 2.24 2.59 18.82
N GLU A 143 3.56 2.81 18.77
CA GLU A 143 4.16 4.11 19.10
C GLU A 143 3.71 5.21 18.13
N MET A 144 3.63 4.93 16.83
CA MET A 144 3.15 5.88 15.82
C MET A 144 1.71 6.32 16.09
N THR A 145 0.82 5.40 16.49
CA THR A 145 -0.57 5.77 16.84
C THR A 145 -0.61 6.65 18.09
N GLY A 146 0.34 6.50 19.02
CA GLY A 146 0.49 7.39 20.17
C GLY A 146 0.81 8.84 19.78
N TYR A 147 1.52 9.07 18.66
CA TYR A 147 1.72 10.42 18.13
C TYR A 147 0.50 10.93 17.38
N THR A 148 -0.10 10.11 16.54
CA THR A 148 -1.16 10.56 15.61
C THR A 148 -2.53 10.66 16.27
N ASP A 149 -2.89 9.72 17.14
CA ASP A 149 -4.22 9.57 17.74
C ASP A 149 -4.15 9.16 19.22
N PRO A 150 -3.52 9.96 20.10
CA PRO A 150 -3.23 9.59 21.48
C PRO A 150 -4.47 9.30 22.34
N GLU A 151 -5.65 9.76 21.91
CA GLU A 151 -6.91 9.57 22.61
C GLU A 151 -7.62 8.26 22.23
N LYS A 152 -7.11 7.51 21.23
CA LYS A 152 -7.71 6.26 20.78
C LYS A 152 -6.92 5.05 21.25
N GLU A 153 -7.60 3.93 21.44
CA GLU A 153 -6.94 2.65 21.52
C GLU A 153 -6.17 2.36 20.23
N VAL A 154 -5.01 1.71 20.33
CA VAL A 154 -4.09 1.48 19.19
C VAL A 154 -4.80 0.87 18.00
N TYR A 155 -5.59 -0.18 18.23
CA TYR A 155 -6.27 -0.89 17.15
C TYR A 155 -7.37 -0.05 16.50
N ASP A 156 -8.13 0.72 17.27
CA ASP A 156 -9.15 1.65 16.77
C ASP A 156 -8.53 2.80 15.98
N ALA A 157 -7.36 3.30 16.40
CA ALA A 157 -6.61 4.28 15.64
C ALA A 157 -6.14 3.74 14.28
N LEU A 158 -5.78 2.47 14.20
CA LEU A 158 -5.40 1.80 12.95
C LEU A 158 -6.63 1.53 12.06
N LEU A 159 -7.75 1.07 12.62
CA LEU A 159 -8.99 0.89 11.86
C LEU A 159 -9.46 2.20 11.22
N ASP A 160 -9.44 3.31 11.95
CA ASP A 160 -9.81 4.64 11.46
C ASP A 160 -8.93 5.15 10.29
N GLN A 161 -7.71 4.62 10.14
CA GLN A 161 -6.85 4.95 8.98
C GLN A 161 -7.34 4.32 7.68
N TYR A 162 -7.92 3.12 7.76
CA TYR A 162 -8.44 2.38 6.61
C TYR A 162 -9.89 2.71 6.32
N GLU A 163 -10.71 2.82 7.36
CA GLU A 163 -12.14 3.10 7.25
C GLU A 163 -12.52 4.18 8.26
N LYS A 164 -12.72 5.40 7.77
CA LYS A 164 -12.91 6.58 8.63
C LYS A 164 -14.12 6.44 9.56
N GLY A 165 -13.89 6.56 10.86
CA GLY A 165 -14.91 6.39 11.89
C GLY A 165 -15.14 4.93 12.33
N MET A 166 -14.36 3.97 11.80
CA MET A 166 -14.43 2.58 12.24
C MET A 166 -13.75 2.40 13.60
N ASP A 167 -14.37 1.57 14.44
CA ASP A 167 -13.82 1.10 15.71
C ASP A 167 -14.04 -0.41 15.90
N SER A 168 -13.36 -0.98 16.88
CA SER A 168 -13.43 -2.41 17.21
C SER A 168 -14.85 -2.87 17.51
N ALA A 169 -15.62 -2.06 18.26
CA ALA A 169 -16.98 -2.42 18.66
C ALA A 169 -17.93 -2.48 17.43
N THR A 170 -17.74 -1.61 16.45
CA THR A 170 -18.50 -1.65 15.20
C THR A 170 -18.07 -2.83 14.34
N MET A 171 -16.75 -3.10 14.26
CA MET A 171 -16.21 -4.24 13.53
C MET A 171 -16.69 -5.57 14.11
N ASP A 172 -16.69 -5.72 15.43
CA ASP A 172 -17.16 -6.94 16.09
C ASP A 172 -18.62 -7.25 15.74
N ARG A 173 -19.51 -6.25 15.78
CA ARG A 173 -20.91 -6.42 15.39
C ARG A 173 -21.06 -6.86 13.93
N LEU A 174 -20.33 -6.21 13.01
CA LEU A 174 -20.36 -6.58 11.60
C LEU A 174 -19.87 -8.02 11.38
N PHE A 175 -18.83 -8.43 12.09
CA PHE A 175 -18.33 -9.81 11.98
C PHE A 175 -19.21 -10.85 12.67
N GLU A 176 -19.89 -10.51 13.76
CA GLU A 176 -20.87 -11.40 14.37
C GLU A 176 -22.03 -11.69 13.41
N ASP A 177 -22.59 -10.65 12.80
CA ASP A 177 -23.67 -10.79 11.81
C ASP A 177 -23.19 -11.58 10.58
N LEU A 178 -22.02 -11.25 10.04
CA LEU A 178 -21.43 -11.95 8.91
C LEU A 178 -21.17 -13.43 9.21
N LYS A 179 -20.60 -13.75 10.37
CA LYS A 179 -20.33 -15.14 10.77
C LYS A 179 -21.61 -15.96 10.92
N ALA A 180 -22.66 -15.34 11.46
CA ALA A 180 -23.96 -16.02 11.65
C ALA A 180 -24.53 -16.56 10.33
N GLU A 181 -24.35 -15.83 9.22
CA GLU A 181 -24.82 -16.22 7.89
C GLU A 181 -23.79 -17.03 7.09
N LEU A 182 -22.51 -16.62 7.15
CA LEU A 182 -21.45 -17.17 6.31
C LEU A 182 -21.01 -18.56 6.77
N ILE A 183 -20.87 -18.81 8.09
CA ILE A 183 -20.39 -20.09 8.60
C ILE A 183 -21.31 -21.24 8.20
N PRO A 184 -22.67 -21.16 8.36
CA PRO A 184 -23.57 -22.22 7.90
C PRO A 184 -23.49 -22.45 6.38
N LEU A 185 -23.29 -21.38 5.59
CA LEU A 185 -23.14 -21.49 4.15
C LEU A 185 -21.86 -22.24 3.77
N VAL A 186 -20.72 -21.85 4.39
CA VAL A 186 -19.43 -22.54 4.16
C VAL A 186 -19.52 -24.02 4.54
N GLN A 187 -20.15 -24.34 5.68
CA GLN A 187 -20.35 -25.73 6.10
C GLN A 187 -21.17 -26.53 5.09
N LYS A 188 -22.22 -25.95 4.49
CA LYS A 188 -23.01 -26.59 3.43
C LYS A 188 -22.17 -26.81 2.17
N VAL A 189 -21.36 -25.83 1.78
CA VAL A 189 -20.47 -25.94 0.62
C VAL A 189 -19.44 -27.05 0.83
N LEU A 190 -18.81 -27.10 2.00
CA LEU A 190 -17.80 -28.12 2.34
C LEU A 190 -18.40 -29.54 2.43
N ALA A 191 -19.64 -29.67 2.87
CA ALA A 191 -20.36 -30.95 2.91
C ALA A 191 -20.88 -31.42 1.55
N ALA A 192 -20.94 -30.53 0.55
CA ALA A 192 -21.38 -30.90 -0.80
C ALA A 192 -20.27 -31.66 -1.55
N LYS A 193 -20.67 -32.38 -2.61
CA LYS A 193 -19.69 -33.02 -3.51
C LYS A 193 -18.81 -31.94 -4.11
N GLN A 194 -17.51 -32.04 -3.83
CA GLN A 194 -16.53 -31.12 -4.40
C GLN A 194 -16.30 -31.43 -5.88
N PRO A 195 -16.05 -30.44 -6.74
CA PRO A 195 -15.58 -30.66 -8.10
C PRO A 195 -14.22 -31.37 -8.10
N ASP A 196 -13.96 -32.13 -9.13
CA ASP A 196 -12.64 -32.72 -9.34
C ASP A 196 -11.69 -31.67 -9.91
N ASP A 197 -10.77 -31.23 -9.09
CA ASP A 197 -9.74 -30.24 -9.42
C ASP A 197 -8.35 -30.85 -9.63
N SER A 198 -8.24 -32.18 -9.61
CA SER A 198 -6.97 -32.94 -9.71
C SER A 198 -6.08 -32.50 -10.87
N LYS A 199 -6.66 -32.08 -11.99
CA LYS A 199 -5.95 -31.59 -13.17
C LYS A 199 -5.20 -30.27 -12.93
N PHE A 200 -5.59 -29.49 -11.95
CA PHE A 200 -4.92 -28.23 -11.61
C PHE A 200 -3.72 -28.41 -10.67
N HIS A 201 -3.53 -29.63 -10.13
CA HIS A 201 -2.40 -29.98 -9.26
C HIS A 201 -1.26 -30.70 -10.01
N ALA A 202 -1.34 -30.80 -11.33
CA ALA A 202 -0.23 -31.28 -12.16
C ALA A 202 0.95 -30.27 -12.11
N SER A 203 2.10 -30.67 -12.64
CA SER A 203 3.23 -29.76 -12.82
C SER A 203 2.98 -28.84 -14.03
N PHE A 204 3.08 -27.53 -13.82
CA PHE A 204 2.91 -26.51 -14.85
C PHE A 204 4.18 -25.68 -14.98
N ASP A 205 4.79 -25.71 -16.14
CA ASP A 205 5.98 -24.93 -16.44
C ASP A 205 5.74 -23.43 -16.21
N LYS A 206 6.68 -22.78 -15.51
CA LYS A 206 6.58 -21.38 -15.14
C LYS A 206 6.51 -20.43 -16.34
N ASN A 207 7.24 -20.73 -17.41
CA ASN A 207 7.21 -19.89 -18.61
C ASN A 207 5.87 -20.04 -19.34
N ALA A 208 5.30 -21.27 -19.36
CA ALA A 208 3.97 -21.50 -19.90
C ALA A 208 2.90 -20.71 -19.10
N GLN A 209 3.01 -20.64 -17.77
CA GLN A 209 2.12 -19.82 -16.93
C GLN A 209 2.24 -18.33 -17.28
N LYS A 210 3.46 -17.79 -17.50
CA LYS A 210 3.68 -16.41 -17.94
C LYS A 210 3.07 -16.08 -19.30
N GLU A 211 3.08 -17.03 -20.24
CA GLU A 211 2.40 -16.83 -21.53
C GLU A 211 0.87 -16.85 -21.38
N VAL A 212 0.33 -17.68 -20.48
CA VAL A 212 -1.10 -17.65 -20.13
C VAL A 212 -1.48 -16.33 -19.46
N GLU A 213 -0.66 -15.81 -18.52
CA GLU A 213 -0.84 -14.48 -17.91
C GLU A 213 -0.99 -13.40 -18.98
N LYS A 214 -0.06 -13.31 -19.92
CA LYS A 214 -0.11 -12.33 -21.02
C LYS A 214 -1.38 -12.43 -21.84
N LEU A 215 -1.81 -13.66 -22.13
CA LEU A 215 -3.05 -13.92 -22.86
C LEU A 215 -4.26 -13.41 -22.08
N LEU A 216 -4.34 -13.74 -20.78
CA LEU A 216 -5.46 -13.34 -19.91
C LEU A 216 -5.51 -11.83 -19.70
N LEU A 217 -4.39 -11.19 -19.42
CA LEU A 217 -4.29 -9.74 -19.29
C LEU A 217 -4.73 -9.06 -20.59
N SER A 218 -4.27 -9.54 -21.74
CA SER A 218 -4.70 -9.00 -23.04
C SER A 218 -6.20 -9.20 -23.27
N TYR A 219 -6.74 -10.36 -22.86
CA TYR A 219 -8.17 -10.67 -23.01
C TYR A 219 -9.07 -9.74 -22.16
N ILE A 220 -8.65 -9.38 -20.96
CA ILE A 220 -9.38 -8.44 -20.10
C ILE A 220 -9.11 -6.96 -20.43
N GLY A 221 -8.31 -6.67 -21.45
CA GLY A 221 -8.08 -5.32 -21.95
C GLY A 221 -6.90 -4.57 -21.31
N PHE A 222 -5.94 -5.28 -20.70
CA PHE A 222 -4.72 -4.65 -20.20
C PHE A 222 -3.94 -3.98 -21.33
N ASP A 223 -3.67 -2.68 -21.19
CA ASP A 223 -2.96 -1.89 -22.20
C ASP A 223 -1.44 -1.95 -21.97
N TRP A 224 -0.76 -2.77 -22.71
CA TRP A 224 0.70 -2.96 -22.66
C TRP A 224 1.52 -1.72 -22.99
N ASN A 225 0.91 -0.64 -23.52
CA ASN A 225 1.58 0.65 -23.66
C ASN A 225 1.54 1.49 -22.38
N ARG A 226 0.73 1.08 -21.40
CA ARG A 226 0.53 1.77 -20.12
C ARG A 226 0.81 0.89 -18.92
N GLY A 227 1.17 -0.35 -19.14
CA GLY A 227 1.43 -1.28 -18.05
C GLY A 227 2.50 -2.29 -18.37
N THR A 228 3.06 -2.87 -17.33
CA THR A 228 4.02 -3.97 -17.41
C THR A 228 3.78 -4.94 -16.27
N THR A 229 4.30 -6.17 -16.43
CA THR A 229 4.24 -7.19 -15.38
C THR A 229 5.63 -7.53 -14.86
N GLY A 230 5.71 -8.00 -13.63
CA GLY A 230 6.90 -8.50 -12.97
C GLY A 230 6.60 -9.72 -12.11
N GLU A 231 7.62 -10.26 -11.48
CA GLU A 231 7.47 -11.36 -10.52
C GLU A 231 7.95 -10.91 -9.14
N SER A 232 7.19 -11.24 -8.11
CA SER A 232 7.50 -10.90 -6.71
C SER A 232 7.11 -12.03 -5.76
N ALA A 233 7.60 -11.98 -4.53
CA ALA A 233 7.26 -12.96 -3.49
C ALA A 233 5.77 -12.94 -3.11
N HIS A 234 5.11 -11.80 -3.23
CA HIS A 234 3.68 -11.60 -3.06
C HIS A 234 3.15 -10.65 -4.14
N PRO A 235 2.10 -11.03 -4.90
CA PRO A 235 1.54 -10.19 -5.96
C PRO A 235 1.04 -8.84 -5.44
N PHE A 236 1.39 -7.76 -6.16
CA PHE A 236 0.92 -6.40 -5.88
C PHE A 236 0.79 -5.59 -7.17
N THR A 237 0.11 -4.44 -7.07
CA THR A 237 -0.02 -3.47 -8.16
C THR A 237 0.50 -2.11 -7.69
N LEU A 238 1.32 -1.46 -8.51
CA LEU A 238 1.74 -0.08 -8.32
C LEU A 238 1.20 0.80 -9.44
N ASN A 239 0.58 1.90 -9.04
CA ASN A 239 0.05 2.92 -9.95
C ASN A 239 0.97 4.15 -9.89
N PHE A 240 1.90 4.28 -10.83
CA PHE A 240 2.70 5.50 -10.99
C PHE A 240 1.84 6.64 -11.56
N SER A 241 0.98 6.30 -12.50
CA SER A 241 0.00 7.20 -13.10
C SER A 241 -1.03 6.38 -13.89
N SER A 242 -2.05 7.03 -14.45
CA SER A 242 -2.96 6.40 -15.43
C SER A 242 -2.26 5.92 -16.73
N LYS A 243 -0.96 6.18 -16.88
CA LYS A 243 -0.15 5.82 -18.05
C LYS A 243 1.03 4.91 -17.72
N ASP A 244 1.22 4.56 -16.45
CA ASP A 244 2.22 3.58 -15.98
C ASP A 244 1.65 2.84 -14.77
N VAL A 245 1.15 1.64 -15.01
CA VAL A 245 0.62 0.70 -14.00
C VAL A 245 1.43 -0.58 -14.07
N ARG A 246 1.97 -1.01 -12.93
CA ARG A 246 2.82 -2.19 -12.85
C ARG A 246 2.21 -3.22 -11.93
N VAL A 247 2.08 -4.43 -12.45
CA VAL A 247 1.48 -5.58 -11.75
C VAL A 247 2.54 -6.65 -11.53
N THR A 248 2.60 -7.23 -10.35
CA THR A 248 3.44 -8.41 -10.13
C THR A 248 2.59 -9.63 -9.90
N ASN A 249 3.14 -10.78 -10.27
CA ASN A 249 2.55 -12.07 -10.03
C ASN A 249 3.53 -13.02 -9.33
N HIS A 250 3.04 -14.16 -8.85
CA HIS A 250 3.84 -15.25 -8.34
C HIS A 250 3.36 -16.57 -8.93
N PHE A 251 4.30 -17.37 -9.46
CA PHE A 251 3.97 -18.59 -10.20
C PHE A 251 4.37 -19.82 -9.37
N TYR A 252 3.37 -20.64 -9.04
CA TYR A 252 3.57 -21.91 -8.35
C TYR A 252 3.46 -23.07 -9.35
N GLU A 253 4.41 -24.01 -9.29
CA GLU A 253 4.46 -25.16 -10.20
C GLU A 253 3.19 -26.01 -10.15
N HIS A 254 2.60 -26.17 -8.96
CA HIS A 254 1.44 -27.04 -8.75
C HIS A 254 0.14 -26.27 -8.43
N ASP A 255 0.12 -24.95 -8.64
CA ASP A 255 -1.07 -24.13 -8.46
C ASP A 255 -1.10 -22.96 -9.48
N PRO A 256 -1.44 -23.26 -10.74
CA PRO A 256 -1.53 -22.24 -11.78
C PRO A 256 -2.70 -21.28 -11.56
N LEU A 257 -3.71 -21.67 -10.78
CA LEU A 257 -4.89 -20.84 -10.53
C LEU A 257 -4.56 -19.65 -9.64
N SER A 258 -3.61 -19.79 -8.72
CA SER A 258 -3.17 -18.70 -7.84
C SER A 258 -2.70 -17.50 -8.67
N ALA A 259 -1.85 -17.71 -9.68
CA ALA A 259 -1.40 -16.66 -10.58
C ALA A 259 -2.56 -16.05 -11.37
N MET A 260 -3.42 -16.86 -11.97
CA MET A 260 -4.56 -16.40 -12.77
C MET A 260 -5.55 -15.51 -11.98
N TYR A 261 -5.80 -15.84 -10.71
CA TYR A 261 -6.72 -15.06 -9.88
C TYR A 261 -6.09 -13.79 -9.31
N SER A 262 -4.78 -13.78 -9.09
CA SER A 262 -4.05 -12.59 -8.64
C SER A 262 -4.10 -11.49 -9.68
N ASP A 263 -3.88 -11.80 -10.96
CA ASP A 263 -3.93 -10.85 -12.07
C ASP A 263 -5.28 -10.15 -12.17
N ARG A 264 -6.37 -10.93 -12.10
CA ARG A 264 -7.73 -10.38 -12.19
C ARG A 264 -8.03 -9.37 -11.08
N LYS A 265 -7.55 -9.61 -9.87
CA LYS A 265 -7.75 -8.72 -8.71
C LYS A 265 -7.09 -7.35 -8.90
N SER A 266 -6.00 -7.32 -9.66
CA SER A 266 -5.15 -6.14 -9.80
C SER A 266 -5.51 -5.25 -10.99
N VAL A 267 -6.35 -5.70 -11.91
CA VAL A 267 -6.66 -5.04 -13.20
C VAL A 267 -8.10 -4.49 -13.26
N VAL A 268 -8.94 -4.80 -12.29
CA VAL A 268 -10.35 -4.33 -12.25
C VAL A 268 -10.48 -3.01 -11.50
#